data_b0ff2b52ae7b676096197c5b2980eed2
#
_entry.id   b0ff2b52ae7b676096197c5b2980eed2
#
_cell.length_a   1.000
_cell.length_b   1.000
_cell.length_c   1.000
_cell.angle_alpha   90.00
_cell.angle_beta   90.00
_cell.angle_gamma   90.00
#
_symmetry.space_group_name_H-M   'P 1'
#
loop_
_entity.id
_entity.type
_entity.pdbx_description
1 polymer ?
#
loop_
_entity_poly.entity_id
_entity_poly.type
_entity_poly.pdbx_seq_one_letter_code
_entity_poly.pdbx_strand_id
1 'polypeptide(L)'
;IEGLRPDIARLTNQLLDAIEARDGEFDLIADYAEPLPVKVIAALLGFPESDEHLLRPWSQAIVKMYEVNPPREHQIAAQRAAQEFADYVHQLMKERKANPGSDLISELAQVEEEGERLSTHELIATCVLLLNAGHEASVNGFGNGMVVLLQRPEEKAKLYADPDGLSATAIEEFLRFDSPLQFFERTATDDVEIGGALVKEGQKIVSLL
;
A
#
# COMPACT_ATOMS: atom_id res chain seq x y z
N ILE A 1 -1.06 12.53 7.59
CA ILE A 1 -0.06 11.44 7.69
C ILE A 1 0.49 11.36 9.10
N GLU A 2 1.02 12.43 9.71
CA GLU A 2 1.54 12.39 11.09
C GLU A 2 0.49 11.94 12.11
N GLY A 3 -0.79 12.27 11.91
CA GLY A 3 -1.90 11.83 12.76
C GLY A 3 -2.13 10.31 12.77
N LEU A 4 -1.57 9.56 11.79
CA LEU A 4 -1.69 8.10 11.76
C LEU A 4 -0.67 7.38 12.65
N ARG A 5 0.40 8.05 13.12
CA ARG A 5 1.45 7.41 13.93
C ARG A 5 0.92 6.67 15.17
N PRO A 6 0.02 7.25 15.98
CA PRO A 6 -0.52 6.54 17.14
C PRO A 6 -1.29 5.26 16.75
N ASP A 7 -2.07 5.31 15.67
CA ASP A 7 -2.81 4.15 15.19
C ASP A 7 -1.90 3.07 14.64
N ILE A 8 -0.89 3.45 13.86
CA ILE A 8 0.13 2.52 13.36
C ILE A 8 0.86 1.85 14.52
N ALA A 9 1.28 2.61 15.53
CA ALA A 9 1.96 2.05 16.70
C ALA A 9 1.04 1.08 17.48
N ARG A 10 -0.23 1.42 17.65
CA ARG A 10 -1.23 0.55 18.28
C ARG A 10 -1.42 -0.75 17.50
N LEU A 11 -1.62 -0.67 16.18
CA LEU A 11 -1.79 -1.83 15.31
C LEU A 11 -0.55 -2.72 15.28
N THR A 12 0.64 -2.10 15.24
CA THR A 12 1.93 -2.80 15.35
C THR A 12 2.02 -3.61 16.63
N ASN A 13 1.75 -2.99 17.79
CA ASN A 13 1.79 -3.68 19.07
C ASN A 13 0.76 -4.80 19.17
N GLN A 14 -0.46 -4.60 18.68
CA GLN A 14 -1.49 -5.65 18.63
C GLN A 14 -1.04 -6.89 17.86
N LEU A 15 -0.36 -6.71 16.71
CA LEU A 15 0.16 -7.81 15.93
C LEU A 15 1.32 -8.51 16.62
N LEU A 16 2.24 -7.76 17.24
CA LEU A 16 3.36 -8.31 17.99
C LEU A 16 2.89 -9.07 19.23
N ASP A 17 1.95 -8.52 20.00
CA ASP A 17 1.33 -9.18 21.16
C ASP A 17 0.66 -10.51 20.76
N ALA A 18 -0.02 -10.53 19.61
CA ALA A 18 -0.64 -11.75 19.08
C ALA A 18 0.39 -12.82 18.65
N ILE A 19 1.56 -12.39 18.16
CA ILE A 19 2.67 -13.27 17.83
C ILE A 19 3.30 -13.81 19.12
N GLU A 20 3.58 -12.93 20.09
CA GLU A 20 4.18 -13.33 21.38
C GLU A 20 3.29 -14.27 22.20
N ALA A 21 1.97 -14.14 22.08
CA ALA A 21 1.02 -15.02 22.75
C ALA A 21 1.00 -16.47 22.20
N ARG A 22 1.66 -16.72 21.07
CA ARG A 22 1.77 -18.04 20.44
C ARG A 22 3.12 -18.66 20.77
N ASP A 23 3.11 -19.93 21.16
CA ASP A 23 4.35 -20.70 21.29
C ASP A 23 4.86 -21.14 19.91
N GLY A 24 6.18 -21.08 19.70
CA GLY A 24 6.84 -21.63 18.54
C GLY A 24 7.24 -20.63 17.47
N GLU A 25 7.40 -21.12 16.25
CA GLU A 25 7.78 -20.32 15.08
C GLU A 25 6.58 -19.55 14.52
N PHE A 26 6.86 -18.40 13.92
CA PHE A 26 5.86 -17.58 13.22
C PHE A 26 6.38 -17.17 11.84
N ASP A 27 5.47 -16.91 10.94
CA ASP A 27 5.79 -16.36 9.62
C ASP A 27 5.73 -14.83 9.68
N LEU A 28 6.91 -14.19 9.62
CA LEU A 28 7.03 -12.73 9.71
C LEU A 28 6.24 -11.99 8.63
N ILE A 29 6.12 -12.56 7.44
CA ILE A 29 5.35 -11.96 6.35
C ILE A 29 3.85 -12.13 6.60
N ALA A 30 3.39 -13.36 6.79
CA ALA A 30 1.97 -13.67 6.92
C ALA A 30 1.35 -13.13 8.22
N ASP A 31 2.11 -13.15 9.33
CA ASP A 31 1.61 -12.79 10.66
C ASP A 31 1.80 -11.31 11.00
N TYR A 32 2.72 -10.60 10.32
CA TYR A 32 3.04 -9.20 10.62
C TYR A 32 3.05 -8.29 9.39
N ALA A 33 3.91 -8.57 8.39
CA ALA A 33 4.15 -7.65 7.29
C ALA A 33 2.92 -7.43 6.38
N GLU A 34 2.14 -8.47 6.10
CA GLU A 34 0.92 -8.39 5.30
C GLU A 34 -0.26 -7.75 6.05
N PRO A 35 -0.60 -8.15 7.30
CA PRO A 35 -1.77 -7.59 7.97
C PRO A 35 -1.60 -6.13 8.37
N LEU A 36 -0.39 -5.66 8.69
CA LEU A 36 -0.19 -4.29 9.17
C LEU A 36 -0.63 -3.21 8.15
N PRO A 37 -0.14 -3.18 6.91
CA PRO A 37 -0.54 -2.17 5.95
C PRO A 37 -2.03 -2.26 5.58
N VAL A 38 -2.60 -3.46 5.52
CA VAL A 38 -4.05 -3.64 5.27
C VAL A 38 -4.88 -2.99 6.37
N LYS A 39 -4.51 -3.20 7.65
CA LYS A 39 -5.18 -2.57 8.79
C LYS A 39 -5.04 -1.06 8.79
N VAL A 40 -3.86 -0.53 8.43
CA VAL A 40 -3.63 0.91 8.29
C VAL A 40 -4.50 1.52 7.20
N ILE A 41 -4.61 0.87 6.03
CA ILE A 41 -5.48 1.33 4.94
C ILE A 41 -6.95 1.22 5.32
N ALA A 42 -7.36 0.15 5.99
CA ALA A 42 -8.72 -0.01 6.50
C ALA A 42 -9.11 1.15 7.44
N ALA A 43 -8.24 1.45 8.41
CA ALA A 43 -8.44 2.56 9.35
C ALA A 43 -8.49 3.93 8.62
N LEU A 44 -7.58 4.16 7.67
CA LEU A 44 -7.54 5.39 6.87
C LEU A 44 -8.81 5.60 6.05
N LEU A 45 -9.31 4.54 5.41
CA LEU A 45 -10.52 4.59 4.57
C LEU A 45 -11.81 4.53 5.39
N GLY A 46 -11.75 4.20 6.68
CA GLY A 46 -12.92 4.09 7.56
C GLY A 46 -13.69 2.79 7.40
N PHE A 47 -13.01 1.71 7.01
CA PHE A 47 -13.60 0.38 7.00
C PHE A 47 -13.86 -0.12 8.43
N PRO A 48 -15.00 -0.74 8.71
CA PRO A 48 -15.23 -1.42 9.96
C PRO A 48 -14.20 -2.53 10.19
N GLU A 49 -13.77 -2.71 11.43
CA GLU A 49 -12.79 -3.74 11.80
C GLU A 49 -13.25 -5.15 11.42
N SER A 50 -14.58 -5.41 11.48
CA SER A 50 -15.19 -6.67 11.04
C SER A 50 -14.92 -7.00 9.57
N ASP A 51 -14.73 -5.98 8.72
CA ASP A 51 -14.68 -6.10 7.27
C ASP A 51 -13.25 -5.99 6.71
N GLU A 52 -12.25 -5.73 7.58
CA GLU A 52 -10.83 -5.68 7.19
C GLU A 52 -10.38 -6.93 6.43
N HIS A 53 -10.93 -8.08 6.76
CA HIS A 53 -10.61 -9.36 6.14
C HIS A 53 -10.93 -9.41 4.63
N LEU A 54 -11.79 -8.52 4.12
CA LEU A 54 -12.15 -8.42 2.70
C LEU A 54 -11.07 -7.70 1.87
N LEU A 55 -10.32 -6.79 2.48
CA LEU A 55 -9.37 -5.92 1.78
C LEU A 55 -8.19 -6.70 1.18
N ARG A 56 -7.64 -7.65 1.94
CA ARG A 56 -6.48 -8.44 1.51
C ARG A 56 -6.77 -9.26 0.25
N PRO A 57 -7.84 -10.06 0.16
CA PRO A 57 -8.17 -10.80 -1.07
C PRO A 57 -8.39 -9.89 -2.29
N TRP A 58 -9.05 -8.75 -2.11
CA TRP A 58 -9.25 -7.78 -3.19
C TRP A 58 -7.93 -7.21 -3.68
N SER A 59 -7.07 -6.72 -2.77
CA SER A 59 -5.76 -6.19 -3.12
C SER A 59 -4.90 -7.22 -3.84
N GLN A 60 -4.78 -8.43 -3.30
CA GLN A 60 -3.99 -9.52 -3.90
C GLN A 60 -4.47 -9.93 -5.30
N ALA A 61 -5.79 -9.89 -5.54
CA ALA A 61 -6.32 -10.18 -6.88
C ALA A 61 -6.04 -9.04 -7.87
N ILE A 62 -6.23 -7.79 -7.44
CA ILE A 62 -6.09 -6.62 -8.32
C ILE A 62 -4.61 -6.40 -8.70
N VAL A 63 -3.67 -6.55 -7.76
CA VAL A 63 -2.25 -6.30 -7.98
C VAL A 63 -1.64 -7.23 -9.04
N LYS A 64 -2.19 -8.42 -9.24
CA LYS A 64 -1.77 -9.34 -10.31
C LYS A 64 -1.93 -8.76 -11.72
N MET A 65 -2.71 -7.69 -11.87
CA MET A 65 -2.79 -6.96 -13.15
C MET A 65 -1.54 -6.15 -13.49
N TYR A 66 -0.62 -5.95 -12.53
CA TYR A 66 0.69 -5.33 -12.78
C TYR A 66 1.72 -6.30 -13.34
N GLU A 67 1.43 -7.60 -13.36
CA GLU A 67 2.28 -8.62 -14.00
C GLU A 67 2.36 -8.37 -15.50
N VAL A 68 3.51 -8.69 -16.09
CA VAL A 68 3.67 -8.64 -17.55
C VAL A 68 2.88 -9.78 -18.19
N ASN A 69 1.88 -9.46 -19.01
CA ASN A 69 0.97 -10.43 -19.65
C ASN A 69 0.26 -11.36 -18.63
N PRO A 70 -0.53 -10.80 -17.70
CA PRO A 70 -1.20 -11.61 -16.69
C PRO A 70 -2.11 -12.68 -17.35
N PRO A 71 -2.14 -13.91 -16.82
CA PRO A 71 -3.03 -14.96 -17.28
C PRO A 71 -4.50 -14.51 -17.25
N ARG A 72 -5.32 -15.07 -18.16
CA ARG A 72 -6.74 -14.67 -18.23
C ARG A 72 -7.51 -14.87 -16.93
N GLU A 73 -7.17 -15.90 -16.18
CA GLU A 73 -7.76 -16.15 -14.85
C GLU A 73 -7.46 -15.03 -13.86
N HIS A 74 -6.22 -14.48 -13.86
CA HIS A 74 -5.86 -13.31 -13.03
C HIS A 74 -6.64 -12.07 -13.44
N GLN A 75 -6.81 -11.85 -14.76
CA GLN A 75 -7.59 -10.72 -15.27
C GLN A 75 -9.05 -10.80 -14.81
N ILE A 76 -9.68 -11.96 -14.88
CA ILE A 76 -11.06 -12.18 -14.44
C ILE A 76 -11.18 -12.00 -12.93
N ALA A 77 -10.25 -12.58 -12.15
CA ALA A 77 -10.24 -12.46 -10.70
C ALA A 77 -10.05 -10.99 -10.26
N ALA A 78 -9.13 -10.26 -10.90
CA ALA A 78 -8.89 -8.85 -10.60
C ALA A 78 -10.10 -7.98 -10.95
N GLN A 79 -10.75 -8.22 -12.09
CA GLN A 79 -11.96 -7.49 -12.49
C GLN A 79 -13.10 -7.70 -11.47
N ARG A 80 -13.29 -8.93 -11.03
CA ARG A 80 -14.29 -9.26 -10.01
C ARG A 80 -13.97 -8.58 -8.68
N ALA A 81 -12.73 -8.68 -8.20
CA ALA A 81 -12.29 -8.06 -6.96
C ALA A 81 -12.44 -6.53 -7.00
N ALA A 82 -12.08 -5.90 -8.12
CA ALA A 82 -12.26 -4.45 -8.30
C ALA A 82 -13.73 -4.04 -8.28
N GLN A 83 -14.63 -4.85 -8.85
CA GLN A 83 -16.07 -4.58 -8.81
C GLN A 83 -16.62 -4.75 -7.39
N GLU A 84 -16.28 -5.84 -6.69
CA GLU A 84 -16.72 -6.08 -5.31
C GLU A 84 -16.25 -4.96 -4.38
N PHE A 85 -15.00 -4.53 -4.51
CA PHE A 85 -14.46 -3.41 -3.75
C PHE A 85 -15.16 -2.08 -4.07
N ALA A 86 -15.42 -1.82 -5.36
CA ALA A 86 -16.13 -0.62 -5.79
C ALA A 86 -17.56 -0.56 -5.23
N ASP A 87 -18.27 -1.68 -5.26
CA ASP A 87 -19.63 -1.78 -4.71
C ASP A 87 -19.63 -1.55 -3.19
N TYR A 88 -18.65 -2.10 -2.48
CA TYR A 88 -18.47 -1.90 -1.04
C TYR A 88 -18.17 -0.42 -0.71
N VAL A 89 -17.20 0.18 -1.37
CA VAL A 89 -16.86 1.61 -1.19
C VAL A 89 -18.08 2.50 -1.50
N HIS A 90 -18.82 2.18 -2.56
CA HIS A 90 -20.04 2.92 -2.90
C HIS A 90 -21.11 2.84 -1.80
N GLN A 91 -21.26 1.69 -1.17
CA GLN A 91 -22.16 1.52 -0.02
C GLN A 91 -21.66 2.33 1.20
N LEU A 92 -20.38 2.21 1.51
CA LEU A 92 -19.76 2.95 2.62
C LEU A 92 -19.88 4.47 2.43
N MET A 93 -19.69 4.96 1.21
CA MET A 93 -19.91 6.38 0.88
C MET A 93 -21.34 6.85 1.18
N LYS A 94 -22.36 6.03 0.88
CA LYS A 94 -23.76 6.37 1.19
C LYS A 94 -23.97 6.50 2.70
N GLU A 95 -23.39 5.57 3.45
CA GLU A 95 -23.45 5.58 4.91
C GLU A 95 -22.75 6.80 5.50
N ARG A 96 -21.54 7.13 4.99
CA ARG A 96 -20.76 8.29 5.43
C ARG A 96 -21.39 9.63 5.05
N LYS A 97 -22.11 9.71 3.95
CA LYS A 97 -22.91 10.92 3.63
C LYS A 97 -24.04 11.17 4.62
N ALA A 98 -24.66 10.11 5.14
CA ALA A 98 -25.72 10.20 6.15
C ALA A 98 -25.12 10.43 7.57
N ASN A 99 -24.01 9.77 7.88
CA ASN A 99 -23.34 9.79 9.18
C ASN A 99 -21.83 9.94 8.97
N PRO A 100 -21.32 11.17 8.80
CA PRO A 100 -19.89 11.41 8.56
C PRO A 100 -19.02 10.95 9.72
N GLY A 101 -17.92 10.27 9.42
CA GLY A 101 -16.84 9.95 10.36
C GLY A 101 -15.63 10.87 10.20
N SER A 102 -14.54 10.51 10.86
CA SER A 102 -13.22 11.16 10.70
C SER A 102 -12.30 10.42 9.73
N ASP A 103 -12.87 9.59 8.87
CA ASP A 103 -12.16 8.79 7.87
C ASP A 103 -12.07 9.51 6.52
N LEU A 104 -11.13 9.06 5.67
CA LEU A 104 -10.85 9.67 4.39
C LEU A 104 -12.07 9.62 3.43
N ILE A 105 -12.86 8.54 3.46
CA ILE A 105 -14.07 8.44 2.63
C ILE A 105 -15.09 9.50 3.04
N SER A 106 -15.25 9.74 4.34
CA SER A 106 -16.11 10.81 4.89
C SER A 106 -15.63 12.19 4.43
N GLU A 107 -14.33 12.46 4.53
CA GLU A 107 -13.74 13.71 4.08
C GLU A 107 -13.91 13.91 2.58
N LEU A 108 -13.53 12.95 1.76
CA LEU A 108 -13.64 13.02 0.30
C LEU A 108 -15.09 13.12 -0.19
N ALA A 109 -16.03 12.50 0.52
CA ALA A 109 -17.44 12.57 0.18
C ALA A 109 -18.07 13.96 0.45
N GLN A 110 -17.41 14.80 1.25
CA GLN A 110 -17.87 16.13 1.66
C GLN A 110 -17.09 17.27 0.99
N VAL A 111 -15.88 17.02 0.51
CA VAL A 111 -15.02 18.04 -0.09
C VAL A 111 -15.69 18.60 -1.36
N GLU A 112 -15.88 19.90 -1.34
CA GLU A 112 -16.29 20.72 -2.46
C GLU A 112 -15.20 21.77 -2.67
N GLU A 113 -14.23 21.47 -3.53
CA GLU A 113 -13.12 22.37 -3.81
C GLU A 113 -13.51 23.22 -5.02
N GLU A 114 -13.72 24.54 -4.83
CA GLU A 114 -14.03 25.55 -5.87
C GLU A 114 -15.13 25.16 -6.87
N GLY A 115 -16.10 24.34 -6.47
CA GLY A 115 -17.19 23.86 -7.33
C GLY A 115 -16.88 22.56 -8.08
N GLU A 116 -15.68 22.00 -7.94
CA GLU A 116 -15.30 20.69 -8.44
C GLU A 116 -15.33 19.66 -7.32
N ARG A 117 -16.25 18.71 -7.42
CA ARG A 117 -16.31 17.53 -6.55
C ARG A 117 -15.68 16.36 -7.27
N LEU A 118 -14.98 15.50 -6.51
CA LEU A 118 -14.67 14.17 -7.02
C LEU A 118 -15.98 13.47 -7.38
N SER A 119 -16.08 13.00 -8.60
CA SER A 119 -17.17 12.09 -8.96
C SER A 119 -17.07 10.81 -8.13
N THR A 120 -18.19 10.10 -7.96
CA THR A 120 -18.20 8.80 -7.29
C THR A 120 -17.18 7.83 -7.88
N HIS A 121 -16.98 7.86 -9.22
CA HIS A 121 -15.99 7.01 -9.88
C HIS A 121 -14.54 7.40 -9.53
N GLU A 122 -14.22 8.68 -9.49
CA GLU A 122 -12.88 9.16 -9.11
C GLU A 122 -12.57 8.84 -7.66
N LEU A 123 -13.55 8.97 -6.75
CA LEU A 123 -13.37 8.60 -5.36
C LEU A 123 -13.12 7.09 -5.23
N ILE A 124 -13.93 6.25 -5.88
CA ILE A 124 -13.72 4.79 -5.87
C ILE A 124 -12.35 4.44 -6.46
N ALA A 125 -11.96 5.04 -7.59
CA ALA A 125 -10.67 4.81 -8.21
C ALA A 125 -9.51 5.20 -7.27
N THR A 126 -9.66 6.30 -6.52
CA THR A 126 -8.69 6.72 -5.49
C THR A 126 -8.60 5.69 -4.37
N CYS A 127 -9.72 5.17 -3.87
CA CYS A 127 -9.71 4.12 -2.84
C CYS A 127 -9.04 2.83 -3.35
N VAL A 128 -9.32 2.41 -4.61
CA VAL A 128 -8.64 1.25 -5.23
C VAL A 128 -7.13 1.48 -5.31
N LEU A 129 -6.71 2.69 -5.75
CA LEU A 129 -5.30 3.05 -5.81
C LEU A 129 -4.63 3.02 -4.44
N LEU A 130 -5.26 3.60 -3.43
CA LEU A 130 -4.73 3.62 -2.06
C LEU A 130 -4.59 2.21 -1.48
N LEU A 131 -5.59 1.34 -1.70
CA LEU A 131 -5.51 -0.05 -1.26
C LEU A 131 -4.30 -0.76 -1.86
N ASN A 132 -4.14 -0.69 -3.18
CA ASN A 132 -3.07 -1.42 -3.86
C ASN A 132 -1.68 -0.80 -3.61
N ALA A 133 -1.56 0.52 -3.68
CA ALA A 133 -0.28 1.20 -3.46
C ALA A 133 0.21 1.10 -2.01
N GLY A 134 -0.72 1.06 -1.04
CA GLY A 134 -0.39 0.99 0.38
C GLY A 134 -0.04 -0.41 0.89
N HIS A 135 -0.42 -1.47 0.18
CA HIS A 135 -0.26 -2.85 0.64
C HIS A 135 1.04 -3.51 0.15
N GLU A 136 1.09 -3.84 -1.13
CA GLU A 136 2.11 -4.75 -1.70
C GLU A 136 3.54 -4.21 -1.55
N ALA A 137 3.77 -2.95 -1.88
CA ALA A 137 5.10 -2.36 -1.79
C ALA A 137 5.61 -2.29 -0.34
N SER A 138 4.72 -2.08 0.62
CA SER A 138 5.08 -2.05 2.04
C SER A 138 5.49 -3.43 2.55
N VAL A 139 4.76 -4.48 2.16
CA VAL A 139 5.08 -5.88 2.52
C VAL A 139 6.43 -6.28 1.92
N ASN A 140 6.61 -6.03 0.63
CA ASN A 140 7.84 -6.39 -0.08
C ASN A 140 9.04 -5.60 0.44
N GLY A 141 8.91 -4.29 0.65
CA GLY A 141 9.98 -3.46 1.19
C GLY A 141 10.43 -3.87 2.58
N PHE A 142 9.48 -4.21 3.46
CA PHE A 142 9.78 -4.75 4.78
C PHE A 142 10.47 -6.13 4.68
N GLY A 143 9.92 -7.04 3.88
CA GLY A 143 10.47 -8.39 3.69
C GLY A 143 11.89 -8.37 3.14
N ASN A 144 12.14 -7.60 2.07
CA ASN A 144 13.47 -7.42 1.48
C ASN A 144 14.45 -6.85 2.51
N GLY A 145 14.06 -5.78 3.22
CA GLY A 145 14.88 -5.16 4.25
C GLY A 145 15.25 -6.13 5.36
N MET A 146 14.30 -6.95 5.83
CA MET A 146 14.56 -7.94 6.86
C MET A 146 15.50 -9.06 6.40
N VAL A 147 15.34 -9.55 5.16
CA VAL A 147 16.26 -10.55 4.58
C VAL A 147 17.68 -9.98 4.50
N VAL A 148 17.83 -8.76 3.99
CA VAL A 148 19.12 -8.08 3.88
C VAL A 148 19.76 -7.87 5.26
N LEU A 149 18.99 -7.46 6.26
CA LEU A 149 19.46 -7.25 7.63
C LEU A 149 19.92 -8.55 8.28
N LEU A 150 19.14 -9.63 8.12
CA LEU A 150 19.48 -10.95 8.67
C LEU A 150 20.75 -11.54 8.04
N GLN A 151 21.04 -11.22 6.79
CA GLN A 151 22.28 -11.63 6.11
C GLN A 151 23.51 -10.79 6.51
N ARG A 152 23.32 -9.70 7.28
CA ARG A 152 24.38 -8.77 7.69
C ARG A 152 24.41 -8.60 9.21
N PRO A 153 25.01 -9.57 9.94
CA PRO A 153 24.96 -9.58 11.40
C PRO A 153 25.61 -8.33 12.04
N GLU A 154 26.62 -7.74 11.39
CA GLU A 154 27.27 -6.52 11.89
C GLU A 154 26.35 -5.30 11.80
N GLU A 155 25.63 -5.13 10.68
CA GLU A 155 24.65 -4.03 10.50
C GLU A 155 23.43 -4.22 11.41
N LYS A 156 22.98 -5.46 11.54
CA LYS A 156 21.93 -5.83 12.50
C LYS A 156 22.31 -5.45 13.93
N ALA A 157 23.55 -5.75 14.35
CA ALA A 157 24.03 -5.43 15.70
C ALA A 157 24.08 -3.90 15.93
N LYS A 158 24.48 -3.11 14.91
CA LYS A 158 24.47 -1.64 14.99
C LYS A 158 23.06 -1.10 15.17
N LEU A 159 22.10 -1.57 14.34
CA LEU A 159 20.69 -1.13 14.42
C LEU A 159 20.07 -1.47 15.78
N TYR A 160 20.37 -2.66 16.33
CA TYR A 160 19.86 -3.07 17.63
C TYR A 160 20.51 -2.33 18.81
N ALA A 161 21.72 -1.81 18.63
CA ALA A 161 22.40 -1.02 19.66
C ALA A 161 21.84 0.42 19.75
N ASP A 162 21.32 0.98 18.66
CA ASP A 162 20.76 2.32 18.59
C ASP A 162 19.57 2.37 17.61
N PRO A 163 18.42 1.74 17.96
CA PRO A 163 17.27 1.72 17.08
C PRO A 163 16.66 3.12 16.86
N ASP A 164 16.66 3.98 17.88
CA ASP A 164 16.06 5.32 17.77
C ASP A 164 16.89 6.23 16.84
N GLY A 165 18.19 6.12 16.89
CA GLY A 165 19.08 6.93 16.04
C GLY A 165 19.21 6.42 14.61
N LEU A 166 19.04 5.11 14.38
CA LEU A 166 19.36 4.48 13.10
C LEU A 166 18.14 4.01 12.29
N SER A 167 16.94 3.86 12.89
CA SER A 167 15.78 3.29 12.19
C SER A 167 15.41 4.06 10.92
N ALA A 168 15.44 5.39 10.95
CA ALA A 168 15.09 6.18 9.78
C ALA A 168 16.06 5.95 8.60
N THR A 169 17.36 5.97 8.87
CA THR A 169 18.39 5.70 7.84
C THR A 169 18.42 4.25 7.40
N ALA A 170 18.11 3.31 8.29
CA ALA A 170 18.00 1.90 7.95
C ALA A 170 16.85 1.63 6.97
N ILE A 171 15.69 2.29 7.16
CA ILE A 171 14.54 2.18 6.25
C ILE A 171 14.92 2.70 4.85
N GLU A 172 15.56 3.88 4.77
CA GLU A 172 16.02 4.43 3.50
C GLU A 172 17.04 3.50 2.81
N GLU A 173 17.93 2.88 3.59
CA GLU A 173 18.91 1.94 3.05
C GLU A 173 18.26 0.62 2.59
N PHE A 174 17.22 0.12 3.26
CA PHE A 174 16.46 -1.03 2.79
C PHE A 174 15.81 -0.75 1.43
N LEU A 175 15.16 0.40 1.29
CA LEU A 175 14.52 0.82 0.04
C LEU A 175 15.51 1.02 -1.10
N ARG A 176 16.72 1.56 -0.78
CA ARG A 176 17.79 1.75 -1.75
C ARG A 176 18.44 0.45 -2.20
N PHE A 177 18.66 -0.50 -1.24
CA PHE A 177 19.47 -1.70 -1.48
C PHE A 177 18.70 -2.76 -2.25
N ASP A 178 17.46 -2.98 -1.92
CA ASP A 178 16.56 -3.94 -2.57
C ASP A 178 15.14 -3.36 -2.63
N SER A 179 14.96 -2.46 -3.61
CA SER A 179 13.69 -1.74 -3.77
C SER A 179 12.52 -2.71 -4.02
N PRO A 180 11.37 -2.52 -3.36
CA PRO A 180 10.17 -3.30 -3.62
C PRO A 180 9.61 -3.07 -5.03
N LEU A 181 9.97 -1.93 -5.64
CA LEU A 181 9.67 -1.58 -7.03
C LEU A 181 10.99 -1.46 -7.80
N GLN A 182 11.30 -2.42 -8.65
CA GLN A 182 12.57 -2.46 -9.37
C GLN A 182 12.62 -1.51 -10.58
N PHE A 183 11.45 -1.15 -11.11
CA PHE A 183 11.37 -0.15 -12.19
C PHE A 183 10.03 0.59 -12.15
N PHE A 184 10.04 1.78 -12.73
CA PHE A 184 8.85 2.60 -12.88
C PHE A 184 8.71 3.10 -14.32
N GLU A 185 7.55 2.88 -14.93
CA GLU A 185 7.28 3.26 -16.31
C GLU A 185 6.52 4.60 -16.38
N ARG A 186 6.89 5.44 -17.35
CA ARG A 186 6.16 6.65 -17.75
C ARG A 186 5.94 6.65 -19.24
N THR A 187 4.79 7.14 -19.69
CA THR A 187 4.52 7.39 -21.11
C THR A 187 4.68 8.88 -21.38
N ALA A 188 5.46 9.23 -22.40
CA ALA A 188 5.63 10.62 -22.81
C ALA A 188 4.31 11.15 -23.38
N THR A 189 3.84 12.29 -22.88
CA THR A 189 2.63 12.97 -23.37
C THR A 189 2.93 13.93 -24.52
N ASP A 190 4.19 14.30 -24.69
CA ASP A 190 4.72 15.16 -25.74
C ASP A 190 6.15 14.71 -26.09
N ASP A 191 6.69 15.21 -27.20
CA ASP A 191 8.11 15.00 -27.52
C ASP A 191 8.99 15.67 -26.47
N VAL A 192 9.89 14.90 -25.83
CA VAL A 192 10.78 15.38 -24.76
C VAL A 192 12.20 14.90 -25.00
N GLU A 193 13.17 15.76 -24.75
CA GLU A 193 14.60 15.39 -24.75
C GLU A 193 15.09 15.03 -23.35
N ILE A 194 15.64 13.84 -23.20
CA ILE A 194 16.17 13.34 -21.92
C ILE A 194 17.60 12.84 -22.16
N GLY A 195 18.59 13.48 -21.52
CA GLY A 195 19.99 13.07 -21.62
C GLY A 195 20.53 13.09 -23.05
N GLY A 196 20.05 13.97 -23.91
CA GLY A 196 20.43 14.06 -25.32
C GLY A 196 19.72 13.07 -26.26
N ALA A 197 18.77 12.28 -25.75
CA ALA A 197 17.94 11.40 -26.55
C ALA A 197 16.50 11.94 -26.66
N LEU A 198 15.99 12.00 -27.91
CA LEU A 198 14.60 12.41 -28.16
C LEU A 198 13.66 11.23 -27.86
N VAL A 199 12.76 11.42 -26.92
CA VAL A 199 11.64 10.52 -26.63
C VAL A 199 10.39 11.15 -27.23
N LYS A 200 9.74 10.44 -28.13
CA LYS A 200 8.52 10.90 -28.81
C LYS A 200 7.27 10.65 -27.99
N GLU A 201 6.25 11.48 -28.22
CA GLU A 201 4.91 11.25 -27.71
C GLU A 201 4.47 9.79 -27.87
N GLY A 202 3.88 9.20 -26.82
CA GLY A 202 3.44 7.80 -26.77
C GLY A 202 4.54 6.78 -26.49
N GLN A 203 5.82 7.16 -26.52
CA GLN A 203 6.90 6.24 -26.13
C GLN A 203 6.99 6.10 -24.61
N LYS A 204 7.48 4.94 -24.18
CA LYS A 204 7.64 4.58 -22.79
C LYS A 204 9.08 4.79 -22.33
N ILE A 205 9.21 5.35 -21.13
CA ILE A 205 10.48 5.55 -20.44
C ILE A 205 10.42 4.70 -19.17
N VAL A 206 11.46 3.94 -18.91
CA VAL A 206 11.58 3.12 -17.70
C VAL A 206 12.71 3.68 -16.85
N SER A 207 12.39 4.02 -15.59
CA SER A 207 13.38 4.33 -14.56
C SER A 207 13.68 3.04 -13.79
N LEU A 208 14.93 2.67 -13.67
CA LEU A 208 15.39 1.62 -12.75
C LEU A 208 15.58 2.25 -11.37
N LEU A 209 15.08 1.59 -10.33
CA LEU A 209 15.11 2.07 -8.93
C LEU A 209 16.10 1.26 -8.10
#